data_d85f4a4e74503fe4e1635b99c1806c34
#
_entry.id   d85f4a4e74503fe4e1635b99c1806c34
#
_cell.length_a   1.000
_cell.length_b   1.000
_cell.length_c   1.000
_cell.angle_alpha   90.00
_cell.angle_beta   90.00
_cell.angle_gamma   90.00
#
_symmetry.space_group_name_H-M   'P 1'
#
loop_
_entity.id
_entity.type
_entity.pdbx_description
1 polymer ?
#
loop_
_entity_poly.entity_id
_entity_poly.type
_entity_poly.pdbx_seq_one_letter_code
_entity_poly.pdbx_strand_id
1 'polypeptide(L)'
;MPAAWTAGAVELILIRHGESQGNVAATDATVSGAEVIAVPARDADVELSSTGREQVTALGRALAAVPENRRPDVVISSPYMRAYQTAEIAVETAGWPVPVRSDERLRDRELGILDMLTAFGVETRLPQEAERRRWLGKFYYRPPGGESWADVALRLRSVIGELNALGSGHRVMLVCHDAVVMLFRYILEGMSERELLDVAAGTPVLNASMTRYVRPEGVGPWTLESFNVADHLMEQGVEVTEHAGDADVHPR
;
A
#
# COMPACT_ATOMS: atom_id res chain seq x y z
N MET A 1 28.04 20.67 -19.19
CA MET A 1 27.57 19.33 -19.52
C MET A 1 26.45 19.02 -18.55
N PRO A 2 25.19 18.80 -18.99
CA PRO A 2 24.18 18.26 -18.11
C PRO A 2 24.68 16.90 -17.62
N ALA A 3 24.57 16.65 -16.31
CA ALA A 3 24.88 15.34 -15.75
C ALA A 3 24.11 14.28 -16.53
N ALA A 4 24.81 13.28 -17.05
CA ALA A 4 24.18 12.14 -17.67
C ALA A 4 23.21 11.54 -16.64
N TRP A 5 21.93 11.48 -16.95
CA TRP A 5 20.92 10.86 -16.10
C TRP A 5 21.35 9.40 -15.91
N THR A 6 21.74 9.05 -14.71
CA THR A 6 21.99 7.64 -14.39
C THR A 6 20.67 6.91 -14.54
N ALA A 7 20.64 5.89 -15.39
CA ALA A 7 19.44 5.08 -15.54
C ALA A 7 19.13 4.37 -14.23
N GLY A 8 17.88 4.45 -13.78
CA GLY A 8 17.39 3.83 -12.56
C GLY A 8 16.65 2.51 -12.83
N ALA A 9 15.80 2.10 -11.88
CA ALA A 9 14.97 0.92 -12.02
C ALA A 9 14.07 1.00 -13.27
N VAL A 10 13.84 -0.14 -13.92
CA VAL A 10 13.05 -0.24 -15.16
C VAL A 10 11.63 -0.74 -14.93
N GLU A 11 11.38 -1.36 -13.78
CA GLU A 11 10.09 -1.90 -13.38
C GLU A 11 9.88 -1.72 -11.88
N LEU A 12 8.66 -1.36 -11.50
CA LEU A 12 8.21 -1.22 -10.12
C LEU A 12 6.89 -1.98 -9.97
N ILE A 13 6.88 -2.95 -9.08
CA ILE A 13 5.69 -3.72 -8.70
C ILE A 13 5.33 -3.32 -7.27
N LEU A 14 4.15 -2.73 -7.09
CA LEU A 14 3.59 -2.41 -5.78
C LEU A 14 2.59 -3.51 -5.42
N ILE A 15 2.72 -4.06 -4.21
CA ILE A 15 1.81 -5.06 -3.67
C ILE A 15 1.19 -4.51 -2.39
N ARG A 16 -0.14 -4.47 -2.32
CA ARG A 16 -0.82 -4.30 -1.04
C ARG A 16 -0.72 -5.60 -0.25
N HIS A 17 -0.47 -5.53 1.05
CA HIS A 17 -0.46 -6.72 1.91
C HIS A 17 -1.74 -7.54 1.79
N GLY A 18 -1.67 -8.85 2.03
CA GLY A 18 -2.82 -9.74 2.16
C GLY A 18 -3.73 -9.30 3.31
N GLU A 19 -4.96 -9.79 3.36
CA GLU A 19 -5.87 -9.45 4.45
C GLU A 19 -5.22 -9.66 5.82
N SER A 20 -5.37 -8.69 6.72
CA SER A 20 -4.85 -8.75 8.08
C SER A 20 -5.95 -8.99 9.11
N GLN A 21 -5.57 -9.46 10.29
CA GLN A 21 -6.49 -9.55 11.44
C GLN A 21 -7.10 -8.18 11.78
N GLY A 22 -6.36 -7.08 11.54
CA GLY A 22 -6.86 -5.72 11.70
C GLY A 22 -7.92 -5.35 10.66
N ASN A 23 -7.78 -5.82 9.42
CA ASN A 23 -8.80 -5.62 8.39
C ASN A 23 -10.13 -6.31 8.79
N VAL A 24 -10.06 -7.56 9.23
CA VAL A 24 -11.23 -8.31 9.71
C VAL A 24 -11.88 -7.59 10.89
N ALA A 25 -11.10 -7.24 11.91
CA ALA A 25 -11.60 -6.55 13.11
C ALA A 25 -12.21 -5.17 12.77
N ALA A 26 -11.64 -4.42 11.82
CA ALA A 26 -12.19 -3.13 11.39
C ALA A 26 -13.53 -3.29 10.67
N THR A 27 -13.66 -4.32 9.83
CA THR A 27 -14.93 -4.65 9.15
C THR A 27 -15.99 -5.04 10.18
N ASP A 28 -15.68 -5.94 11.10
CA ASP A 28 -16.59 -6.39 12.17
C ASP A 28 -17.03 -5.21 13.06
N ALA A 29 -16.09 -4.34 13.45
CA ALA A 29 -16.39 -3.16 14.24
C ALA A 29 -17.32 -2.18 13.49
N THR A 30 -17.09 -2.00 12.19
CA THR A 30 -17.93 -1.13 11.34
C THR A 30 -19.35 -1.71 11.20
N VAL A 31 -19.48 -2.99 10.91
CA VAL A 31 -20.77 -3.68 10.75
C VAL A 31 -21.57 -3.70 12.05
N SER A 32 -20.91 -3.91 13.19
CA SER A 32 -21.55 -3.90 14.51
C SER A 32 -21.82 -2.50 15.06
N GLY A 33 -21.36 -1.43 14.43
CA GLY A 33 -21.47 -0.06 14.91
C GLY A 33 -20.60 0.20 16.15
N ALA A 34 -19.51 -0.54 16.33
CA ALA A 34 -18.59 -0.34 17.44
C ALA A 34 -17.75 0.93 17.24
N GLU A 35 -17.38 1.60 18.32
CA GLU A 35 -16.52 2.78 18.29
C GLU A 35 -15.03 2.42 18.15
N VAL A 36 -14.65 1.22 18.61
CA VAL A 36 -13.25 0.78 18.71
C VAL A 36 -13.05 -0.50 17.92
N ILE A 37 -11.93 -0.56 17.22
CA ILE A 37 -11.46 -1.76 16.51
C ILE A 37 -10.67 -2.60 17.52
N ALA A 38 -11.18 -3.77 17.86
CA ALA A 38 -10.59 -4.64 18.88
C ALA A 38 -9.51 -5.55 18.29
N VAL A 39 -8.27 -5.11 18.33
CA VAL A 39 -7.10 -5.95 18.02
C VAL A 39 -6.17 -6.03 19.23
N PRO A 40 -5.54 -7.18 19.49
CA PRO A 40 -4.72 -7.40 20.68
C PRO A 40 -3.29 -6.83 20.59
N ALA A 41 -2.93 -6.22 19.47
CA ALA A 41 -1.58 -5.76 19.17
C ALA A 41 -1.57 -4.32 18.66
N ARG A 42 -0.39 -3.66 18.70
CA ARG A 42 -0.19 -2.39 17.98
C ARG A 42 -0.46 -2.61 16.49
N ASP A 43 -0.91 -1.60 15.78
CA ASP A 43 -1.19 -1.70 14.34
C ASP A 43 0.02 -2.26 13.54
N ALA A 44 1.24 -1.85 13.90
CA ALA A 44 2.45 -2.36 13.27
C ALA A 44 2.69 -3.87 13.47
N ASP A 45 2.17 -4.45 14.54
CA ASP A 45 2.39 -5.85 14.93
C ASP A 45 1.20 -6.76 14.55
N VAL A 46 0.19 -6.21 13.88
CA VAL A 46 -0.98 -6.97 13.42
C VAL A 46 -0.60 -7.88 12.25
N GLU A 47 -0.83 -9.18 12.42
CA GLU A 47 -0.50 -10.22 11.46
C GLU A 47 -1.57 -10.37 10.35
N LEU A 48 -1.21 -11.15 9.32
CA LEU A 48 -2.15 -11.62 8.31
C LEU A 48 -3.24 -12.50 8.96
N SER A 49 -4.47 -12.42 8.41
CA SER A 49 -5.53 -13.38 8.69
C SER A 49 -5.24 -14.74 8.02
N SER A 50 -6.07 -15.75 8.28
CA SER A 50 -6.02 -17.02 7.52
C SER A 50 -6.24 -16.78 6.02
N THR A 51 -7.26 -16.02 5.66
CA THR A 51 -7.56 -15.62 4.26
C THR A 51 -6.38 -14.87 3.66
N GLY A 52 -5.77 -13.93 4.40
CA GLY A 52 -4.60 -13.20 3.91
C GLY A 52 -3.41 -14.10 3.60
N ARG A 53 -3.17 -15.14 4.40
CA ARG A 53 -2.11 -16.13 4.13
C ARG A 53 -2.40 -16.95 2.86
N GLU A 54 -3.66 -17.32 2.62
CA GLU A 54 -4.09 -17.99 1.38
C GLU A 54 -3.90 -17.06 0.17
N GLN A 55 -4.30 -15.78 0.28
CA GLN A 55 -4.12 -14.78 -0.77
C GLN A 55 -2.64 -14.61 -1.14
N VAL A 56 -1.76 -14.51 -0.15
CA VAL A 56 -0.33 -14.33 -0.40
C VAL A 56 0.32 -15.60 -0.96
N THR A 57 -0.15 -16.78 -0.56
CA THR A 57 0.29 -18.04 -1.16
C THR A 57 -0.12 -18.11 -2.64
N ALA A 58 -1.34 -17.68 -2.98
CA ALA A 58 -1.80 -17.61 -4.36
C ALA A 58 -0.98 -16.58 -5.18
N LEU A 59 -0.68 -15.42 -4.60
CA LEU A 59 0.23 -14.43 -5.17
C LEU A 59 1.60 -15.05 -5.46
N GLY A 60 2.20 -15.74 -4.49
CA GLY A 60 3.51 -16.39 -4.64
C GLY A 60 3.53 -17.43 -5.78
N ARG A 61 2.46 -18.21 -5.94
CA ARG A 61 2.33 -19.16 -7.07
C ARG A 61 2.26 -18.43 -8.43
N ALA A 62 1.53 -17.31 -8.49
CA ALA A 62 1.50 -16.49 -9.70
C ALA A 62 2.86 -15.88 -10.02
N LEU A 63 3.58 -15.41 -9.01
CA LEU A 63 4.94 -14.90 -9.14
C LEU A 63 5.94 -15.99 -9.58
N ALA A 64 5.77 -17.24 -9.16
CA ALA A 64 6.61 -18.36 -9.58
C ALA A 64 6.59 -18.57 -11.11
N ALA A 65 5.47 -18.23 -11.77
CA ALA A 65 5.33 -18.32 -13.22
C ALA A 65 6.05 -17.19 -14.01
N VAL A 66 6.56 -16.16 -13.30
CA VAL A 66 7.29 -15.06 -13.93
C VAL A 66 8.65 -15.56 -14.45
N PRO A 67 8.96 -15.36 -15.75
CA PRO A 67 10.25 -15.74 -16.33
C PRO A 67 11.43 -15.14 -15.54
N GLU A 68 12.51 -15.89 -15.40
CA GLU A 68 13.67 -15.50 -14.57
C GLU A 68 14.21 -14.11 -14.92
N ASN A 69 14.31 -13.80 -16.19
CA ASN A 69 14.78 -12.50 -16.68
C ASN A 69 13.80 -11.33 -16.44
N ARG A 70 12.63 -11.59 -15.88
CA ARG A 70 11.62 -10.59 -15.52
C ARG A 70 11.32 -10.57 -14.02
N ARG A 71 11.99 -11.40 -13.24
CA ARG A 71 11.79 -11.42 -11.78
C ARG A 71 12.37 -10.16 -11.14
N PRO A 72 11.74 -9.63 -10.08
CA PRO A 72 12.35 -8.60 -9.25
C PRO A 72 13.69 -9.09 -8.67
N ASP A 73 14.69 -8.25 -8.74
CA ASP A 73 16.00 -8.47 -8.14
C ASP A 73 16.16 -7.68 -6.83
N VAL A 74 15.20 -6.81 -6.54
CA VAL A 74 15.10 -6.06 -5.28
C VAL A 74 13.70 -6.21 -4.72
N VAL A 75 13.58 -6.69 -3.46
CA VAL A 75 12.32 -6.79 -2.73
C VAL A 75 12.42 -6.01 -1.43
N ILE A 76 11.54 -5.03 -1.27
CA ILE A 76 11.48 -4.18 -0.08
C ILE A 76 10.06 -4.21 0.47
N SER A 77 9.93 -4.35 1.78
CA SER A 77 8.64 -4.36 2.47
C SER A 77 8.53 -3.24 3.49
N SER A 78 7.32 -2.80 3.74
CA SER A 78 6.97 -2.12 4.98
C SER A 78 7.42 -2.97 6.18
N PRO A 79 7.86 -2.37 7.30
CA PRO A 79 8.18 -3.09 8.53
C PRO A 79 6.94 -3.63 9.25
N TYR A 80 5.74 -3.22 8.87
CA TYR A 80 4.49 -3.70 9.48
C TYR A 80 4.29 -5.18 9.21
N MET A 81 3.97 -5.95 10.26
CA MET A 81 3.96 -7.41 10.24
C MET A 81 3.16 -7.98 9.07
N ARG A 82 1.96 -7.49 8.80
CA ARG A 82 1.12 -7.91 7.68
C ARG A 82 1.77 -7.77 6.31
N ALA A 83 2.53 -6.70 6.10
CA ALA A 83 3.23 -6.47 4.84
C ALA A 83 4.52 -7.29 4.74
N TYR A 84 5.26 -7.39 5.84
CA TYR A 84 6.48 -8.17 5.89
C TYR A 84 6.20 -9.68 5.69
N GLN A 85 5.18 -10.22 6.38
CA GLN A 85 4.71 -11.60 6.16
C GLN A 85 4.24 -11.82 4.70
N THR A 86 3.57 -10.81 4.10
CA THR A 86 3.19 -10.87 2.70
C THR A 86 4.41 -11.04 1.80
N ALA A 87 5.46 -10.23 2.00
CA ALA A 87 6.67 -10.30 1.20
C ALA A 87 7.40 -11.65 1.38
N GLU A 88 7.58 -12.11 2.61
CA GLU A 88 8.26 -13.37 2.91
C GLU A 88 7.54 -14.58 2.29
N ILE A 89 6.23 -14.73 2.55
CA ILE A 89 5.45 -15.86 2.04
C ILE A 89 5.41 -15.84 0.50
N ALA A 90 5.23 -14.66 -0.11
CA ALA A 90 5.19 -14.54 -1.57
C ALA A 90 6.53 -14.94 -2.21
N VAL A 91 7.66 -14.44 -1.69
CA VAL A 91 9.01 -14.74 -2.19
C VAL A 91 9.36 -16.22 -1.97
N GLU A 92 9.08 -16.77 -0.79
CA GLU A 92 9.31 -18.18 -0.47
C GLU A 92 8.49 -19.09 -1.39
N THR A 93 7.17 -18.81 -1.54
CA THR A 93 6.28 -19.60 -2.41
C THR A 93 6.68 -19.49 -3.89
N ALA A 94 7.18 -18.33 -4.32
CA ALA A 94 7.69 -18.14 -5.67
C ALA A 94 9.04 -18.85 -5.91
N GLY A 95 9.72 -19.29 -4.87
CA GLY A 95 11.06 -19.90 -4.97
C GLY A 95 12.12 -18.92 -5.44
N TRP A 96 11.98 -17.63 -5.14
CA TRP A 96 12.95 -16.62 -5.57
C TRP A 96 14.10 -16.47 -4.56
N PRO A 97 15.36 -16.51 -5.00
CA PRO A 97 16.52 -16.39 -4.10
C PRO A 97 16.86 -14.92 -3.79
N VAL A 98 15.86 -14.08 -3.57
CA VAL A 98 16.02 -12.65 -3.28
C VAL A 98 15.66 -12.39 -1.81
N PRO A 99 16.50 -11.69 -1.04
CA PRO A 99 16.17 -11.37 0.35
C PRO A 99 15.12 -10.26 0.42
N VAL A 100 14.18 -10.38 1.35
CA VAL A 100 13.25 -9.30 1.71
C VAL A 100 13.98 -8.32 2.62
N ARG A 101 13.99 -7.05 2.23
CA ARG A 101 14.51 -5.92 3.03
C ARG A 101 13.35 -5.12 3.59
N SER A 102 13.53 -4.52 4.76
CA SER A 102 12.54 -3.63 5.37
C SER A 102 12.93 -2.16 5.17
N ASP A 103 11.92 -1.32 4.92
CA ASP A 103 12.09 0.14 4.83
C ASP A 103 10.91 0.83 5.55
N GLU A 104 11.20 1.59 6.59
CA GLU A 104 10.20 2.30 7.39
C GLU A 104 9.42 3.35 6.61
N ARG A 105 9.95 3.82 5.48
CA ARG A 105 9.24 4.77 4.61
C ARG A 105 8.05 4.15 3.87
N LEU A 106 7.96 2.80 3.84
CA LEU A 106 6.83 2.06 3.27
C LEU A 106 5.74 1.71 4.31
N ARG A 107 5.92 2.07 5.60
CA ARG A 107 4.91 1.82 6.64
C ARG A 107 3.56 2.41 6.27
N ASP A 108 2.49 1.92 6.88
CA ASP A 108 1.18 2.52 6.71
C ASP A 108 1.14 3.96 7.22
N ARG A 109 0.06 4.67 6.95
CA ARG A 109 -0.19 6.00 7.49
C ARG A 109 -0.43 5.91 8.98
N GLU A 110 0.35 6.61 9.77
CA GLU A 110 0.10 6.74 11.20
C GLU A 110 -1.18 7.53 11.48
N LEU A 111 -2.09 6.95 12.24
CA LEU A 111 -3.38 7.56 12.57
C LEU A 111 -3.35 8.33 13.91
N GLY A 112 -2.28 8.22 14.71
CA GLY A 112 -2.12 8.93 15.97
C GLY A 112 -3.28 8.69 16.91
N ILE A 113 -3.90 9.75 17.42
CA ILE A 113 -5.05 9.62 18.36
C ILE A 113 -6.30 8.99 17.74
N LEU A 114 -6.37 8.82 16.43
CA LEU A 114 -7.48 8.14 15.75
C LEU A 114 -7.23 6.64 15.60
N ASP A 115 -6.06 6.17 15.99
CA ASP A 115 -5.72 4.75 15.87
C ASP A 115 -6.71 3.87 16.61
N MET A 116 -7.06 2.72 16.04
CA MET A 116 -8.06 1.79 16.57
C MET A 116 -9.48 2.36 16.74
N LEU A 117 -9.81 3.51 16.15
CA LEU A 117 -11.17 4.03 16.12
C LEU A 117 -11.82 3.79 14.76
N THR A 118 -13.09 3.38 14.78
CA THR A 118 -13.93 3.41 13.59
C THR A 118 -14.29 4.87 13.24
N ALA A 119 -14.83 5.13 12.05
CA ALA A 119 -15.35 6.45 11.70
C ALA A 119 -16.40 6.92 12.72
N PHE A 120 -17.31 6.03 13.14
CA PHE A 120 -18.29 6.29 14.20
C PHE A 120 -17.61 6.61 15.53
N GLY A 121 -16.56 5.88 15.90
CA GLY A 121 -15.76 6.13 17.10
C GLY A 121 -15.09 7.51 17.09
N VAL A 122 -14.57 7.93 15.93
CA VAL A 122 -14.01 9.28 15.77
C VAL A 122 -15.09 10.36 15.95
N GLU A 123 -16.24 10.21 15.30
CA GLU A 123 -17.37 11.16 15.45
C GLU A 123 -17.86 11.26 16.88
N THR A 124 -17.90 10.14 17.60
CA THR A 124 -18.43 10.09 18.98
C THR A 124 -17.43 10.60 20.01
N ARG A 125 -16.16 10.14 19.92
CA ARG A 125 -15.15 10.43 20.95
C ARG A 125 -14.33 11.68 20.69
N LEU A 126 -14.16 12.04 19.42
CA LEU A 126 -13.29 13.12 18.95
C LEU A 126 -13.99 14.02 17.94
N PRO A 127 -15.18 14.58 18.24
CA PRO A 127 -16.00 15.32 17.27
C PRO A 127 -15.27 16.54 16.68
N GLN A 128 -14.36 17.16 17.43
CA GLN A 128 -13.56 18.28 16.92
C GLN A 128 -12.56 17.82 15.84
N GLU A 129 -11.98 16.63 15.99
CA GLU A 129 -11.10 16.07 14.99
C GLU A 129 -11.86 15.60 13.74
N ALA A 130 -13.08 15.07 13.91
CA ALA A 130 -13.98 14.74 12.82
C ALA A 130 -14.34 16.01 12.00
N GLU A 131 -14.68 17.12 12.67
CA GLU A 131 -14.97 18.39 12.02
C GLU A 131 -13.74 18.96 11.31
N ARG A 132 -12.58 18.93 11.97
CA ARG A 132 -11.32 19.40 11.39
C ARG A 132 -10.93 18.58 10.14
N ARG A 133 -11.16 17.27 10.15
CA ARG A 133 -10.94 16.38 9.02
C ARG A 133 -11.85 16.74 7.84
N ARG A 134 -13.14 16.96 8.09
CA ARG A 134 -14.08 17.41 7.05
C ARG A 134 -13.68 18.75 6.44
N TRP A 135 -13.17 19.68 7.26
CA TRP A 135 -12.70 20.99 6.79
C TRP A 135 -11.45 20.88 5.91
N LEU A 136 -10.45 20.13 6.34
CA LEU A 136 -9.15 20.04 5.65
C LEU A 136 -9.13 19.03 4.50
N GLY A 137 -10.06 18.09 4.48
CA GLY A 137 -10.06 16.94 3.58
C GLY A 137 -8.97 15.90 3.93
N LYS A 138 -9.14 14.69 3.38
CA LYS A 138 -8.28 13.53 3.68
C LYS A 138 -6.80 13.79 3.35
N PHE A 139 -6.51 14.58 2.32
CA PHE A 139 -5.14 14.78 1.85
C PHE A 139 -4.28 15.60 2.84
N TYR A 140 -4.82 16.67 3.42
CA TYR A 140 -4.09 17.55 4.33
C TYR A 140 -4.38 17.34 5.81
N TYR A 141 -5.47 16.65 6.16
CA TYR A 141 -5.77 16.40 7.55
C TYR A 141 -4.71 15.50 8.19
N ARG A 142 -4.04 16.06 9.21
CA ARG A 142 -3.07 15.35 10.05
C ARG A 142 -3.67 15.17 11.45
N PRO A 143 -3.98 13.93 11.86
CA PRO A 143 -4.41 13.68 13.24
C PRO A 143 -3.25 13.97 14.21
N PRO A 144 -3.51 14.43 15.41
CA PRO A 144 -2.48 14.60 16.44
C PRO A 144 -1.68 13.30 16.65
N GLY A 145 -0.36 13.39 16.54
CA GLY A 145 0.54 12.22 16.62
C GLY A 145 0.57 11.32 15.38
N GLY A 146 -0.10 11.71 14.29
CA GLY A 146 -0.15 10.93 13.06
C GLY A 146 0.35 11.68 11.82
N GLU A 147 0.07 11.13 10.64
CA GLU A 147 0.47 11.64 9.33
C GLU A 147 -0.76 12.06 8.49
N SER A 148 -0.62 13.13 7.71
CA SER A 148 -1.51 13.40 6.56
C SER A 148 -1.07 12.56 5.34
N TRP A 149 -1.90 12.50 4.30
CA TRP A 149 -1.47 11.92 3.02
C TRP A 149 -0.32 12.71 2.41
N ALA A 150 -0.28 14.03 2.59
CA ALA A 150 0.84 14.86 2.17
C ALA A 150 2.16 14.46 2.86
N ASP A 151 2.14 14.11 4.15
CA ASP A 151 3.33 13.63 4.87
C ASP A 151 3.82 12.30 4.33
N VAL A 152 2.89 11.36 4.10
CA VAL A 152 3.23 10.07 3.48
C VAL A 152 3.82 10.28 2.09
N ALA A 153 3.24 11.15 1.26
CA ALA A 153 3.78 11.48 -0.07
C ALA A 153 5.22 12.02 0.00
N LEU A 154 5.56 12.81 1.02
CA LEU A 154 6.93 13.32 1.19
C LEU A 154 7.95 12.19 1.41
N ARG A 155 7.64 11.21 2.29
CA ARG A 155 8.55 10.07 2.51
C ARG A 155 8.65 9.15 1.30
N LEU A 156 7.57 8.98 0.53
CA LEU A 156 7.58 8.18 -0.70
C LEU A 156 8.38 8.83 -1.83
N ARG A 157 8.42 10.17 -1.93
CA ARG A 157 9.30 10.85 -2.88
C ARG A 157 10.78 10.54 -2.64
N SER A 158 11.18 10.33 -1.38
CA SER A 158 12.54 9.87 -1.05
C SER A 158 12.79 8.45 -1.56
N VAL A 159 11.83 7.52 -1.39
CA VAL A 159 11.94 6.15 -1.94
C VAL A 159 12.07 6.19 -3.46
N ILE A 160 11.22 6.96 -4.14
CA ILE A 160 11.27 7.11 -5.61
C ILE A 160 12.61 7.69 -6.06
N GLY A 161 13.17 8.64 -5.32
CA GLY A 161 14.51 9.19 -5.58
C GLY A 161 15.59 8.11 -5.58
N GLU A 162 15.55 7.19 -4.63
CA GLU A 162 16.46 6.04 -4.56
C GLU A 162 16.23 5.04 -5.69
N LEU A 163 14.99 4.72 -6.03
CA LEU A 163 14.66 3.86 -7.17
C LEU A 163 15.22 4.44 -8.47
N ASN A 164 15.18 5.76 -8.61
CA ASN A 164 15.74 6.46 -9.75
C ASN A 164 17.29 6.44 -9.79
N ALA A 165 17.93 6.18 -8.66
CA ALA A 165 19.39 6.14 -8.51
C ALA A 165 19.98 4.71 -8.45
N LEU A 166 19.15 3.67 -8.46
CA LEU A 166 19.59 2.27 -8.28
C LEU A 166 20.52 1.74 -9.39
N GLY A 167 20.65 2.44 -10.51
CA GLY A 167 21.32 1.94 -11.71
C GLY A 167 20.34 1.28 -12.67
N SER A 168 20.82 1.00 -13.89
CA SER A 168 19.96 0.51 -14.97
C SER A 168 19.58 -0.97 -14.81
N GLY A 169 18.35 -1.30 -15.20
CA GLY A 169 17.89 -2.67 -15.38
C GLY A 169 17.24 -3.31 -14.15
N HIS A 170 17.28 -2.67 -12.98
CA HIS A 170 16.66 -3.23 -11.78
C HIS A 170 15.14 -3.29 -11.87
N ARG A 171 14.58 -4.42 -11.43
CA ARG A 171 13.14 -4.62 -11.19
C ARG A 171 12.89 -4.69 -9.69
N VAL A 172 12.01 -3.83 -9.22
CA VAL A 172 11.78 -3.65 -7.79
C VAL A 172 10.37 -4.07 -7.42
N MET A 173 10.22 -4.89 -6.40
CA MET A 173 8.95 -5.20 -5.76
C MET A 173 8.87 -4.53 -4.40
N LEU A 174 7.84 -3.72 -4.18
CA LEU A 174 7.54 -3.07 -2.90
C LEU A 174 6.26 -3.66 -2.34
N VAL A 175 6.30 -4.15 -1.09
CA VAL A 175 5.12 -4.64 -0.38
C VAL A 175 4.72 -3.62 0.68
N CYS A 176 3.50 -3.12 0.59
CA CYS A 176 3.06 -1.96 1.36
C CYS A 176 1.54 -1.98 1.63
N HIS A 177 0.91 -0.82 1.72
CA HIS A 177 -0.46 -0.59 2.16
C HIS A 177 -1.25 0.19 1.11
N ASP A 178 -2.57 0.23 1.21
CA ASP A 178 -3.44 0.84 0.22
C ASP A 178 -3.13 2.33 0.01
N ALA A 179 -3.03 3.12 1.09
CA ALA A 179 -2.69 4.53 1.02
C ALA A 179 -1.32 4.77 0.38
N VAL A 180 -0.37 3.86 0.60
CA VAL A 180 0.97 3.93 0.00
C VAL A 180 0.89 3.66 -1.51
N VAL A 181 0.14 2.64 -1.95
CA VAL A 181 -0.09 2.38 -3.38
C VAL A 181 -0.73 3.59 -4.06
N MET A 182 -1.77 4.16 -3.46
CA MET A 182 -2.46 5.34 -3.99
C MET A 182 -1.53 6.56 -4.10
N LEU A 183 -0.66 6.76 -3.12
CA LEU A 183 0.27 7.88 -3.13
C LEU A 183 1.47 7.67 -4.07
N PHE A 184 1.89 6.44 -4.34
CA PHE A 184 2.78 6.16 -5.47
C PHE A 184 2.12 6.56 -6.78
N ARG A 185 0.85 6.25 -7.01
CA ARG A 185 0.10 6.69 -8.17
C ARG A 185 0.10 8.22 -8.31
N TYR A 186 -0.27 8.91 -7.22
CA TYR A 186 -0.27 10.37 -7.16
C TYR A 186 1.06 10.97 -7.65
N ILE A 187 2.18 10.41 -7.19
CA ILE A 187 3.51 10.94 -7.49
C ILE A 187 3.97 10.54 -8.91
N LEU A 188 3.81 9.27 -9.29
CA LEU A 188 4.35 8.73 -10.53
C LEU A 188 3.53 9.16 -11.76
N GLU A 189 2.22 9.31 -11.61
CA GLU A 189 1.31 9.73 -12.68
C GLU A 189 1.14 11.25 -12.74
N GLY A 190 1.63 12.00 -11.73
CA GLY A 190 1.50 13.45 -11.65
C GLY A 190 0.06 13.91 -11.44
N MET A 191 -0.73 13.10 -10.73
CA MET A 191 -2.15 13.41 -10.46
C MET A 191 -2.29 14.68 -9.61
N SER A 192 -3.38 15.38 -9.79
CA SER A 192 -3.85 16.37 -8.81
C SER A 192 -4.39 15.67 -7.56
N GLU A 193 -4.46 16.39 -6.44
CA GLU A 193 -5.04 15.87 -5.20
C GLU A 193 -6.50 15.40 -5.39
N ARG A 194 -7.26 16.12 -6.20
CA ARG A 194 -8.65 15.79 -6.51
C ARG A 194 -8.76 14.48 -7.27
N GLU A 195 -7.97 14.31 -8.32
CA GLU A 195 -7.94 13.05 -9.11
C GLU A 195 -7.56 11.87 -8.22
N LEU A 196 -6.55 12.03 -7.36
CA LEU A 196 -6.17 11.00 -6.39
C LEU A 196 -7.33 10.61 -5.49
N LEU A 197 -8.00 11.60 -4.88
CA LEU A 197 -9.10 11.36 -3.95
C LEU A 197 -10.33 10.76 -4.64
N ASP A 198 -10.64 11.19 -5.86
CA ASP A 198 -11.73 10.62 -6.67
C ASP A 198 -11.46 9.13 -6.97
N VAL A 199 -10.23 8.77 -7.35
CA VAL A 199 -9.85 7.36 -7.55
C VAL A 199 -9.93 6.58 -6.24
N ALA A 200 -9.41 7.13 -5.15
CA ALA A 200 -9.40 6.45 -3.84
C ALA A 200 -10.80 6.23 -3.26
N ALA A 201 -11.77 7.10 -3.61
CA ALA A 201 -13.17 6.93 -3.20
C ALA A 201 -13.90 5.86 -4.03
N GLY A 202 -13.54 5.74 -5.31
CA GLY A 202 -14.24 4.85 -6.25
C GLY A 202 -13.65 3.45 -6.41
N THR A 203 -12.38 3.27 -6.04
CA THR A 203 -11.66 2.02 -6.29
C THR A 203 -10.75 1.68 -5.10
N PRO A 204 -11.23 0.89 -4.12
CA PRO A 204 -10.38 0.40 -3.05
C PRO A 204 -9.28 -0.50 -3.63
N VAL A 205 -8.07 -0.38 -3.10
CA VAL A 205 -6.98 -1.28 -3.47
C VAL A 205 -7.23 -2.63 -2.81
N LEU A 206 -7.28 -3.71 -3.58
CA LEU A 206 -7.59 -5.06 -3.09
C LEU A 206 -6.41 -5.66 -2.31
N ASN A 207 -6.68 -6.51 -1.32
CA ASN A 207 -5.63 -7.24 -0.60
C ASN A 207 -4.86 -8.17 -1.55
N ALA A 208 -3.55 -8.26 -1.38
CA ALA A 208 -2.62 -9.01 -2.22
C ALA A 208 -2.67 -8.64 -3.72
N SER A 209 -3.25 -7.48 -4.08
CA SER A 209 -3.24 -6.99 -5.46
C SER A 209 -1.88 -6.47 -5.89
N MET A 210 -1.66 -6.47 -7.21
CA MET A 210 -0.46 -5.95 -7.86
C MET A 210 -0.78 -4.69 -8.66
N THR A 211 0.06 -3.67 -8.51
CA THR A 211 0.08 -2.47 -9.37
C THR A 211 1.46 -2.36 -9.99
N ARG A 212 1.54 -2.24 -11.30
CA ARG A 212 2.80 -2.33 -12.03
C ARG A 212 3.08 -1.08 -12.84
N TYR A 213 4.30 -0.57 -12.68
CA TYR A 213 4.86 0.53 -13.46
C TYR A 213 6.07 0.06 -14.24
N VAL A 214 6.23 0.59 -15.44
CA VAL A 214 7.37 0.32 -16.31
C VAL A 214 8.05 1.61 -16.75
N ARG A 215 9.37 1.51 -16.94
CA ARG A 215 10.22 2.57 -17.46
C ARG A 215 11.36 1.91 -18.23
N PRO A 216 11.14 1.48 -19.50
CA PRO A 216 11.98 0.52 -20.21
C PRO A 216 13.48 0.84 -20.24
N GLU A 217 13.85 2.11 -20.33
CA GLU A 217 15.25 2.55 -20.37
C GLU A 217 15.80 3.00 -19.01
N GLY A 218 14.97 2.87 -17.94
CA GLY A 218 15.32 3.37 -16.61
C GLY A 218 15.43 4.91 -16.53
N VAL A 219 14.99 5.64 -17.55
CA VAL A 219 14.95 7.11 -17.63
C VAL A 219 13.59 7.60 -18.09
N GLY A 220 13.28 8.86 -17.82
CA GLY A 220 11.98 9.44 -18.17
C GLY A 220 10.87 9.11 -17.15
N PRO A 221 9.62 9.38 -17.50
CA PRO A 221 8.48 9.13 -16.62
C PRO A 221 8.16 7.64 -16.48
N TRP A 222 7.59 7.28 -15.34
CA TRP A 222 7.00 5.98 -15.12
C TRP A 222 5.66 5.87 -15.87
N THR A 223 5.39 4.71 -16.45
CA THR A 223 4.13 4.40 -17.13
C THR A 223 3.39 3.34 -16.35
N LEU A 224 2.14 3.60 -15.96
CA LEU A 224 1.28 2.60 -15.36
C LEU A 224 0.94 1.53 -16.40
N GLU A 225 1.30 0.28 -16.14
CA GLU A 225 0.98 -0.86 -16.99
C GLU A 225 -0.30 -1.57 -16.51
N SER A 226 -0.45 -1.73 -15.20
CA SER A 226 -1.65 -2.32 -14.60
C SER A 226 -1.86 -1.77 -13.19
N PHE A 227 -3.13 -1.66 -12.79
CA PHE A 227 -3.52 -1.18 -11.47
C PHE A 227 -4.43 -2.17 -10.76
N ASN A 228 -4.11 -2.49 -9.50
CA ASN A 228 -4.98 -3.21 -8.59
C ASN A 228 -5.43 -4.60 -9.11
N VAL A 229 -4.53 -5.33 -9.77
CA VAL A 229 -4.82 -6.63 -10.36
C VAL A 229 -4.77 -7.73 -9.29
N ALA A 230 -5.86 -8.48 -9.15
CA ALA A 230 -6.00 -9.61 -8.23
C ALA A 230 -6.51 -10.90 -8.92
N ASP A 231 -6.39 -10.99 -10.26
CA ASP A 231 -6.87 -12.13 -11.05
C ASP A 231 -6.30 -13.46 -10.56
N HIS A 232 -5.05 -13.46 -10.11
CA HIS A 232 -4.37 -14.61 -9.53
C HIS A 232 -5.08 -15.20 -8.30
N LEU A 233 -5.89 -14.44 -7.58
CA LEU A 233 -6.72 -14.93 -6.48
C LEU A 233 -7.92 -15.68 -7.04
N MET A 234 -8.64 -15.06 -7.97
CA MET A 234 -9.84 -15.64 -8.61
C MET A 234 -9.51 -16.94 -9.37
N GLU A 235 -8.41 -16.95 -10.13
CA GLU A 235 -7.94 -18.11 -10.89
C GLU A 235 -7.61 -19.31 -9.99
N GLN A 236 -7.25 -19.07 -8.74
CA GLN A 236 -6.94 -20.10 -7.75
C GLN A 236 -8.08 -20.37 -6.76
N GLY A 237 -9.25 -19.75 -6.95
CA GLY A 237 -10.42 -19.92 -6.08
C GLY A 237 -10.23 -19.34 -4.68
N VAL A 238 -9.35 -18.34 -4.52
CA VAL A 238 -9.09 -17.65 -3.25
C VAL A 238 -9.96 -16.40 -3.17
N GLU A 239 -10.48 -16.12 -1.99
CA GLU A 239 -11.34 -14.97 -1.73
C GLU A 239 -10.59 -13.65 -1.99
N VAL A 240 -11.23 -12.76 -2.75
CA VAL A 240 -10.77 -11.39 -2.95
C VAL A 240 -11.42 -10.51 -1.89
N THR A 241 -10.61 -9.89 -1.05
CA THR A 241 -11.09 -9.00 0.01
C THR A 241 -10.70 -7.56 -0.26
N GLU A 242 -11.62 -6.67 0.12
CA GLU A 242 -11.40 -5.22 0.10
C GLU A 242 -11.81 -4.64 1.46
N HIS A 243 -11.13 -3.61 1.87
CA HIS A 243 -11.51 -2.85 3.05
C HIS A 243 -11.63 -1.41 2.62
N ALA A 244 -12.87 -0.96 2.42
CA ALA A 244 -13.16 0.38 1.96
C ALA A 244 -12.63 1.40 2.97
N GLY A 245 -11.89 2.38 2.46
CA GLY A 245 -11.54 3.57 3.24
C GLY A 245 -12.76 4.49 3.41
N ASP A 246 -12.53 5.66 4.02
CA ASP A 246 -13.59 6.65 4.18
C ASP A 246 -14.13 7.15 2.83
N ALA A 247 -15.46 7.23 2.74
CA ALA A 247 -16.15 7.78 1.57
C ALA A 247 -16.07 9.33 1.50
N ASP A 248 -15.99 10.02 2.65
CA ASP A 248 -15.91 11.50 2.73
C ASP A 248 -14.43 11.93 2.71
N VAL A 249 -13.90 12.13 1.51
CA VAL A 249 -12.45 12.34 1.28
C VAL A 249 -12.10 13.78 0.91
N HIS A 250 -13.06 14.56 0.36
CA HIS A 250 -12.83 15.93 -0.07
C HIS A 250 -13.03 16.95 1.05
N PRO A 251 -12.33 18.09 1.02
CA PRO A 251 -12.58 19.19 1.94
C PRO A 251 -13.96 19.82 1.68
N ARG A 252 -14.58 20.33 2.74
CA ARG A 252 -15.83 21.10 2.70
C ARG A 252 -15.58 22.58 2.67
#